data_b76d16110735f194af37813e01ebc110
#
_entry.id   b76d16110735f194af37813e01ebc110
#
_cell.length_a   1.000
_cell.length_b   1.000
_cell.length_c   1.000
_cell.angle_alpha   90.00
_cell.angle_beta   90.00
_cell.angle_gamma   90.00
#
_symmetry.space_group_name_H-M   'P 1'
#
loop_
_entity.id
_entity.type
_entity.pdbx_description
1 polymer ?
#
loop_
_entity_poly.entity_id
_entity_poly.type
_entity_poly.pdbx_seq_one_letter_code
_entity_poly.pdbx_strand_id
1 'polypeptide(L)'
;MVVALMYLVPVLAVVFYVYRYIKEKGKYFDDKPIPAVPGKEIFASSLELMKKKVSFNDWIIENYKKYPSAKIFGMPDMRSPVYFVRDPELIKCIGVKDFDFFVNHRPSFGSVEDSHHSALFSKTLLALKDQKWRDMRATLSPAFTGSKMRQMFELVGECCTEMVKFYQDEVRSKGGPQEHEMKDVFTRYANDVIATCAFGIKVDSLSNTENDFYMNGKKMMAFDRPIVVLKLFGFQMVPKLMGWLGLDLFDREQNHYFTEIIRETVRTRDAHGIVRPDMVNLLMQARKGALKHQREEEEVKGFATVEESEVGRMQVSKGVEMSESEMVAQCVIFFLAGFDTVSTCLTFLAHELTVNRDVQDKLYEEICRTKESLGGGPLTYDAVQKMQYMDMVVSEALRLWPPAPNTDRLCVRDYVLDDGEGLRFTMEKGTVAFIPIVALHHDPQYFPNPEKFDPERFSPENRAKILSGTYLPFGIGPRNCIGSRFALMEVKALIYYMLMEFTFEKTPNTQIPLRLAKQMVGISTEKGVFVEFRPRKQ
;
A
#
# COMPACT_ATOMS: atom_id res chain seq x y z
N MET A 1 -49.24 -15.47 13.07
CA MET A 1 -49.46 -14.69 11.84
C MET A 1 -49.20 -13.20 12.07
N VAL A 2 -49.81 -12.52 13.01
CA VAL A 2 -49.60 -11.07 13.26
C VAL A 2 -48.15 -10.72 13.62
N VAL A 3 -47.49 -11.49 14.50
CA VAL A 3 -46.08 -11.27 14.89
C VAL A 3 -45.12 -11.44 13.69
N ALA A 4 -45.36 -12.41 12.83
CA ALA A 4 -44.57 -12.58 11.62
C ALA A 4 -44.73 -11.40 10.63
N LEU A 5 -45.96 -10.85 10.51
CA LEU A 5 -46.22 -9.65 9.70
C LEU A 5 -45.52 -8.40 10.27
N MET A 6 -45.47 -8.24 11.60
CA MET A 6 -44.80 -7.11 12.26
C MET A 6 -43.31 -7.05 11.97
N TYR A 7 -42.64 -8.19 11.73
CA TYR A 7 -41.22 -8.22 11.31
C TYR A 7 -41.06 -8.19 9.81
N LEU A 8 -41.96 -8.80 9.05
CA LEU A 8 -41.87 -8.89 7.59
C LEU A 8 -42.06 -7.53 6.90
N VAL A 9 -43.03 -6.73 7.37
CA VAL A 9 -43.33 -5.41 6.78
C VAL A 9 -42.16 -4.43 6.89
N PRO A 10 -41.48 -4.24 8.03
CA PRO A 10 -40.28 -3.41 8.12
C PRO A 10 -39.13 -3.92 7.23
N VAL A 11 -38.93 -5.24 7.18
CA VAL A 11 -37.90 -5.85 6.33
C VAL A 11 -38.18 -5.57 4.85
N LEU A 12 -39.41 -5.77 4.39
CA LEU A 12 -39.83 -5.46 3.03
C LEU A 12 -39.71 -3.96 2.70
N ALA A 13 -40.10 -3.10 3.66
CA ALA A 13 -39.93 -1.65 3.49
C ALA A 13 -38.47 -1.25 3.34
N VAL A 14 -37.54 -1.82 4.14
CA VAL A 14 -36.11 -1.60 4.02
C VAL A 14 -35.60 -2.10 2.68
N VAL A 15 -35.98 -3.32 2.27
CA VAL A 15 -35.59 -3.89 0.98
C VAL A 15 -36.08 -3.03 -0.19
N PHE A 16 -37.34 -2.57 -0.14
CA PHE A 16 -37.90 -1.67 -1.14
C PHE A 16 -37.19 -0.31 -1.18
N TYR A 17 -36.89 0.26 -0.02
CA TYR A 17 -36.14 1.52 0.10
C TYR A 17 -34.73 1.38 -0.50
N VAL A 18 -34.00 0.31 -0.13
CA VAL A 18 -32.68 0.01 -0.68
C VAL A 18 -32.74 -0.21 -2.20
N TYR A 19 -33.74 -0.97 -2.68
CA TYR A 19 -33.94 -1.16 -4.12
C TYR A 19 -34.18 0.18 -4.85
N ARG A 20 -35.08 1.03 -4.34
CA ARG A 20 -35.31 2.35 -4.93
C ARG A 20 -34.06 3.21 -4.92
N TYR A 21 -33.36 3.22 -3.79
CA TYR A 21 -32.12 3.99 -3.63
C TYR A 21 -31.05 3.57 -4.67
N ILE A 22 -30.82 2.27 -4.82
CA ILE A 22 -29.88 1.72 -5.82
C ILE A 22 -30.32 2.10 -7.24
N LYS A 23 -31.62 2.01 -7.52
CA LYS A 23 -32.18 2.37 -8.84
C LYS A 23 -31.99 3.87 -9.16
N GLU A 24 -32.21 4.74 -8.19
CA GLU A 24 -32.03 6.19 -8.38
C GLU A 24 -30.54 6.54 -8.53
N LYS A 25 -29.66 5.93 -7.73
CA LYS A 25 -28.21 6.12 -7.88
C LYS A 25 -27.68 5.59 -9.20
N GLY A 26 -28.28 4.52 -9.74
CA GLY A 26 -27.92 3.99 -11.06
C GLY A 26 -28.17 4.96 -12.22
N LYS A 27 -29.10 5.91 -12.07
CA LYS A 27 -29.41 6.91 -13.09
C LYS A 27 -28.45 8.10 -13.16
N TYR A 28 -27.54 8.23 -12.20
CA TYR A 28 -26.63 9.37 -12.11
C TYR A 28 -25.83 9.59 -13.41
N PHE A 29 -25.52 8.54 -14.14
CA PHE A 29 -24.74 8.61 -15.37
C PHE A 29 -25.58 8.69 -16.64
N ASP A 30 -26.91 8.66 -16.56
CA ASP A 30 -27.80 8.64 -17.75
C ASP A 30 -27.66 9.91 -18.62
N ASP A 31 -27.34 11.04 -17.99
CA ASP A 31 -27.16 12.35 -18.66
C ASP A 31 -25.68 12.66 -18.98
N LYS A 32 -24.76 11.74 -18.72
CA LYS A 32 -23.33 11.95 -18.96
C LYS A 32 -22.90 11.36 -20.31
N PRO A 33 -21.99 12.00 -21.06
CA PRO A 33 -21.51 11.50 -22.36
C PRO A 33 -20.49 10.38 -22.22
N ILE A 34 -20.66 9.49 -21.24
CA ILE A 34 -19.79 8.36 -20.95
C ILE A 34 -20.61 7.10 -20.74
N PRO A 35 -20.09 5.92 -21.10
CA PRO A 35 -20.75 4.67 -20.75
C PRO A 35 -20.74 4.46 -19.24
N ALA A 36 -21.72 3.73 -18.74
CA ALA A 36 -21.77 3.38 -17.32
C ALA A 36 -22.20 1.92 -17.13
N VAL A 37 -21.64 1.29 -16.09
CA VAL A 37 -22.03 -0.08 -15.73
C VAL A 37 -23.44 -0.06 -15.16
N PRO A 38 -24.36 -0.91 -15.66
CA PRO A 38 -25.71 -0.99 -15.11
C PRO A 38 -25.70 -1.28 -13.61
N GLY A 39 -26.49 -0.56 -12.83
CA GLY A 39 -26.52 -0.71 -11.37
C GLY A 39 -26.79 -2.14 -10.88
N LYS A 40 -27.56 -2.93 -11.65
CA LYS A 40 -27.81 -4.35 -11.36
C LYS A 40 -26.52 -5.20 -11.45
N GLU A 41 -25.68 -4.93 -12.43
CA GLU A 41 -24.42 -5.67 -12.63
C GLU A 41 -23.42 -5.33 -11.52
N ILE A 42 -23.30 -4.05 -11.15
CA ILE A 42 -22.43 -3.64 -10.03
C ILE A 42 -22.89 -4.27 -8.71
N PHE A 43 -24.19 -4.28 -8.46
CA PHE A 43 -24.72 -4.94 -7.26
C PHE A 43 -24.41 -6.44 -7.26
N ALA A 44 -24.62 -7.13 -8.40
CA ALA A 44 -24.33 -8.56 -8.52
C ALA A 44 -22.84 -8.85 -8.33
N SER A 45 -21.94 -8.11 -9.00
CA SER A 45 -20.49 -8.30 -8.89
C SER A 45 -19.96 -7.94 -7.50
N SER A 46 -20.50 -6.91 -6.87
CA SER A 46 -20.15 -6.56 -5.47
C SER A 46 -20.59 -7.64 -4.49
N LEU A 47 -21.74 -8.26 -4.73
CA LEU A 47 -22.23 -9.38 -3.91
C LEU A 47 -21.34 -10.63 -4.07
N GLU A 48 -20.81 -10.89 -5.27
CA GLU A 48 -19.84 -11.97 -5.51
C GLU A 48 -18.52 -11.73 -4.78
N LEU A 49 -18.05 -10.49 -4.79
CA LEU A 49 -16.88 -10.07 -4.00
C LEU A 49 -17.14 -10.27 -2.50
N MET A 50 -18.28 -9.81 -1.97
CA MET A 50 -18.66 -10.00 -0.57
C MET A 50 -18.80 -11.48 -0.19
N LYS A 51 -19.28 -12.32 -1.08
CA LYS A 51 -19.38 -13.78 -0.90
C LYS A 51 -18.04 -14.50 -1.11
N LYS A 52 -16.94 -13.77 -1.28
CA LYS A 52 -15.60 -14.32 -1.55
C LYS A 52 -15.58 -15.30 -2.74
N LYS A 53 -16.31 -14.97 -3.81
CA LYS A 53 -16.30 -15.77 -5.05
C LYS A 53 -15.20 -15.33 -6.03
N VAL A 54 -14.85 -14.04 -6.00
CA VAL A 54 -13.79 -13.42 -6.79
C VAL A 54 -12.83 -12.67 -5.87
N SER A 55 -11.59 -12.48 -6.28
CA SER A 55 -10.65 -11.59 -5.59
C SER A 55 -10.98 -10.13 -5.92
N PHE A 56 -10.55 -9.19 -5.08
CA PHE A 56 -10.72 -7.76 -5.37
C PHE A 56 -9.95 -7.34 -6.64
N ASN A 57 -8.78 -7.91 -6.87
CA ASN A 57 -8.01 -7.68 -8.10
C ASN A 57 -8.77 -8.12 -9.35
N ASP A 58 -9.30 -9.35 -9.34
CA ASP A 58 -10.09 -9.86 -10.48
C ASP A 58 -11.32 -8.99 -10.70
N TRP A 59 -12.00 -8.57 -9.63
CA TRP A 59 -13.15 -7.68 -9.72
C TRP A 59 -12.79 -6.34 -10.40
N ILE A 60 -11.63 -5.75 -10.08
CA ILE A 60 -11.14 -4.52 -10.73
C ILE A 60 -10.88 -4.79 -12.21
N ILE A 61 -10.13 -5.85 -12.54
CA ILE A 61 -9.75 -6.20 -13.92
C ILE A 61 -10.98 -6.51 -14.78
N GLU A 62 -11.95 -7.26 -14.25
CA GLU A 62 -13.18 -7.60 -14.97
C GLU A 62 -14.03 -6.35 -15.27
N ASN A 63 -14.18 -5.44 -14.30
CA ASN A 63 -14.90 -4.19 -14.53
C ASN A 63 -14.15 -3.27 -15.52
N TYR A 64 -12.83 -3.21 -15.46
CA TYR A 64 -12.00 -2.45 -16.39
C TYR A 64 -12.18 -2.91 -17.84
N LYS A 65 -12.32 -4.20 -18.07
CA LYS A 65 -12.50 -4.80 -19.41
C LYS A 65 -13.87 -4.56 -20.03
N LYS A 66 -14.88 -4.09 -19.28
CA LYS A 66 -16.24 -3.89 -19.81
C LYS A 66 -16.33 -2.83 -20.91
N TYR A 67 -15.50 -1.79 -20.83
CA TYR A 67 -15.50 -0.68 -21.78
C TYR A 67 -14.09 -0.41 -22.33
N PRO A 68 -13.58 -1.29 -23.22
CA PRO A 68 -12.17 -1.25 -23.63
C PRO A 68 -11.79 0.03 -24.41
N SER A 69 -12.73 0.66 -25.10
CA SER A 69 -12.53 1.89 -25.87
C SER A 69 -12.82 3.18 -25.09
N ALA A 70 -13.38 3.10 -23.88
CA ALA A 70 -13.72 4.29 -23.12
C ALA A 70 -12.51 4.78 -22.34
N LYS A 71 -12.23 6.09 -22.39
CA LYS A 71 -11.21 6.76 -21.56
C LYS A 71 -11.59 6.76 -20.08
N ILE A 72 -12.88 6.86 -19.80
CA ILE A 72 -13.50 6.91 -18.48
C ILE A 72 -14.91 6.35 -18.58
N PHE A 73 -15.38 5.66 -17.55
CA PHE A 73 -16.75 5.18 -17.48
C PHE A 73 -17.33 5.31 -16.07
N GLY A 74 -18.66 5.35 -15.99
CA GLY A 74 -19.39 5.48 -14.74
C GLY A 74 -19.60 4.13 -14.06
N MET A 75 -19.46 4.12 -12.74
CA MET A 75 -19.81 2.99 -11.90
C MET A 75 -20.70 3.50 -10.77
N PRO A 76 -22.00 3.16 -10.77
CA PRO A 76 -22.89 3.50 -9.67
C PRO A 76 -22.40 2.88 -8.37
N ASP A 77 -22.33 3.68 -7.33
CA ASP A 77 -21.97 3.23 -5.98
C ASP A 77 -23.01 3.73 -4.98
N MET A 78 -23.21 3.00 -3.90
CA MET A 78 -24.24 3.31 -2.92
C MET A 78 -24.04 4.67 -2.25
N ARG A 79 -22.80 5.13 -2.09
CA ARG A 79 -22.48 6.40 -1.40
C ARG A 79 -22.24 7.55 -2.36
N SER A 80 -21.32 7.37 -3.29
CA SER A 80 -20.85 8.41 -4.20
C SER A 80 -20.63 7.84 -5.59
N PRO A 81 -21.09 8.49 -6.67
CA PRO A 81 -20.79 8.03 -8.01
C PRO A 81 -19.28 7.88 -8.23
N VAL A 82 -18.88 6.81 -8.88
CA VAL A 82 -17.48 6.49 -9.14
C VAL A 82 -17.21 6.60 -10.63
N TYR A 83 -16.22 7.37 -11.01
CA TYR A 83 -15.67 7.44 -12.35
C TYR A 83 -14.44 6.52 -12.42
N PHE A 84 -14.53 5.49 -13.20
CA PHE A 84 -13.44 4.53 -13.40
C PHE A 84 -12.54 5.05 -14.52
N VAL A 85 -11.36 5.54 -14.17
CA VAL A 85 -10.46 6.26 -15.09
C VAL A 85 -9.48 5.28 -15.70
N ARG A 86 -9.51 5.15 -17.05
CA ARG A 86 -8.66 4.21 -17.79
C ARG A 86 -7.54 4.92 -18.56
N ASP A 87 -7.82 6.11 -19.04
CA ASP A 87 -6.89 6.87 -19.86
C ASP A 87 -5.75 7.48 -19.04
N PRO A 88 -4.48 7.24 -19.41
CA PRO A 88 -3.31 7.73 -18.66
C PRO A 88 -3.22 9.26 -18.61
N GLU A 89 -3.68 9.98 -19.63
CA GLU A 89 -3.67 11.45 -19.63
C GLU A 89 -4.71 12.01 -18.65
N LEU A 90 -5.91 11.39 -18.59
CA LEU A 90 -6.90 11.75 -17.58
C LEU A 90 -6.43 11.41 -16.16
N ILE A 91 -5.71 10.31 -15.98
CA ILE A 91 -5.09 9.95 -14.70
C ILE A 91 -4.07 11.03 -14.27
N LYS A 92 -3.22 11.49 -15.18
CA LYS A 92 -2.28 12.58 -14.91
C LYS A 92 -2.98 13.91 -14.65
N CYS A 93 -4.07 14.17 -15.37
CA CYS A 93 -4.87 15.37 -15.17
C CYS A 93 -5.44 15.41 -13.74
N ILE A 94 -6.13 14.35 -13.33
CA ILE A 94 -6.76 14.22 -12.03
C ILE A 94 -5.72 14.11 -10.89
N GLY A 95 -4.67 13.34 -11.10
CA GLY A 95 -3.68 13.06 -10.06
C GLY A 95 -2.64 14.15 -9.86
N VAL A 96 -2.37 14.97 -10.89
CA VAL A 96 -1.25 15.92 -10.92
C VAL A 96 -1.70 17.32 -11.31
N LYS A 97 -2.17 17.52 -12.55
CA LYS A 97 -2.40 18.87 -13.11
C LYS A 97 -3.50 19.62 -12.35
N ASP A 98 -4.63 18.96 -12.13
CA ASP A 98 -5.82 19.52 -11.49
C ASP A 98 -6.02 18.97 -10.07
N PHE A 99 -4.93 18.59 -9.41
CA PHE A 99 -4.92 18.00 -8.08
C PHE A 99 -5.73 18.80 -7.04
N ASP A 100 -5.80 20.12 -7.18
CA ASP A 100 -6.57 20.98 -6.27
C ASP A 100 -8.08 20.73 -6.28
N PHE A 101 -8.61 20.07 -7.33
CA PHE A 101 -9.98 19.58 -7.38
C PHE A 101 -10.12 18.19 -6.76
N PHE A 102 -9.01 17.46 -6.56
CA PHE A 102 -8.97 16.04 -6.23
C PHE A 102 -8.02 15.73 -5.04
N VAL A 103 -7.96 16.64 -4.08
CA VAL A 103 -6.99 16.59 -2.97
C VAL A 103 -7.18 15.38 -2.06
N ASN A 104 -8.40 14.90 -1.87
CA ASN A 104 -8.73 13.94 -0.84
C ASN A 104 -8.87 12.52 -1.40
N HIS A 105 -8.67 11.53 -0.52
CA HIS A 105 -9.18 10.19 -0.75
C HIS A 105 -10.64 10.09 -0.34
N ARG A 106 -11.34 9.14 -0.95
CA ARG A 106 -12.67 8.72 -0.49
C ARG A 106 -12.58 8.31 0.99
N PRO A 107 -13.53 8.75 1.86
CA PRO A 107 -13.54 8.30 3.25
C PRO A 107 -13.76 6.78 3.30
N SER A 108 -12.75 5.98 3.58
CA SER A 108 -12.81 4.53 3.57
C SER A 108 -12.62 4.01 4.96
N PHE A 109 -11.89 4.20 5.80
CA PHE A 109 -11.60 3.50 7.05
C PHE A 109 -12.02 4.30 8.32
N GLY A 110 -13.28 4.71 8.42
CA GLY A 110 -13.77 5.28 9.67
C GLY A 110 -13.39 6.73 9.95
N SER A 111 -13.06 7.52 8.92
CA SER A 111 -12.84 8.96 9.04
C SER A 111 -14.18 9.70 9.19
N VAL A 112 -14.69 9.77 10.42
CA VAL A 112 -15.85 10.60 10.77
C VAL A 112 -15.32 11.90 11.38
N GLU A 113 -15.46 13.01 10.63
CA GLU A 113 -14.93 14.33 11.04
C GLU A 113 -15.56 14.87 12.33
N ASP A 114 -16.77 14.42 12.69
CA ASP A 114 -17.57 14.97 13.78
C ASP A 114 -17.76 14.01 14.97
N SER A 115 -16.96 12.94 15.09
CA SER A 115 -17.07 12.09 16.26
C SER A 115 -16.35 12.71 17.47
N HIS A 116 -17.05 12.88 18.59
CA HIS A 116 -16.48 13.28 19.87
C HIS A 116 -15.40 12.31 20.40
N HIS A 117 -15.27 11.14 19.78
CA HIS A 117 -14.20 10.18 20.00
C HIS A 117 -13.28 10.25 18.78
N SER A 118 -12.17 10.99 18.93
CA SER A 118 -11.14 11.09 17.89
C SER A 118 -10.49 9.72 17.67
N ALA A 119 -11.03 8.95 16.75
CA ALA A 119 -10.42 7.72 16.29
C ALA A 119 -8.98 8.02 15.87
N LEU A 120 -8.02 7.27 16.39
CA LEU A 120 -6.58 7.47 16.11
C LEU A 120 -6.33 7.48 14.59
N PHE A 121 -7.03 6.61 13.86
CA PHE A 121 -6.93 6.51 12.40
C PHE A 121 -7.31 7.80 11.67
N SER A 122 -8.30 8.58 12.16
CA SER A 122 -8.73 9.83 11.51
C SER A 122 -7.64 10.91 11.48
N LYS A 123 -6.62 10.80 12.34
CA LYS A 123 -5.46 11.70 12.42
C LYS A 123 -4.28 11.26 11.58
N THR A 124 -4.36 10.09 10.92
CA THR A 124 -3.28 9.58 10.07
C THR A 124 -3.18 10.37 8.77
N LEU A 125 -1.97 10.42 8.18
CA LEU A 125 -1.72 11.04 6.89
C LEU A 125 -2.66 10.53 5.79
N LEU A 126 -3.06 9.26 5.83
CA LEU A 126 -3.99 8.67 4.86
C LEU A 126 -5.40 9.25 4.99
N ALA A 127 -5.89 9.45 6.22
CA ALA A 127 -7.26 9.87 6.50
C ALA A 127 -7.44 11.40 6.50
N LEU A 128 -6.37 12.17 6.75
CA LEU A 128 -6.39 13.63 6.75
C LEU A 128 -6.82 14.20 5.39
N LYS A 129 -7.50 15.35 5.43
CA LYS A 129 -8.08 16.02 4.26
C LYS A 129 -7.60 17.45 4.11
N ASP A 130 -7.76 17.98 2.90
CA ASP A 130 -7.59 19.39 2.55
C ASP A 130 -6.28 19.98 3.10
N GLN A 131 -6.34 21.14 3.77
CA GLN A 131 -5.17 21.82 4.27
C GLN A 131 -4.46 21.03 5.38
N LYS A 132 -5.19 20.33 6.26
CA LYS A 132 -4.58 19.50 7.32
C LYS A 132 -3.68 18.40 6.74
N TRP A 133 -4.12 17.81 5.63
CA TRP A 133 -3.30 16.84 4.93
C TRP A 133 -2.05 17.47 4.32
N ARG A 134 -2.19 18.64 3.65
CA ARG A 134 -1.05 19.34 3.03
C ARG A 134 0.02 19.67 4.08
N ASP A 135 -0.41 20.19 5.20
CA ASP A 135 0.47 20.58 6.32
C ASP A 135 1.18 19.35 6.90
N MET A 136 0.44 18.26 7.16
CA MET A 136 1.02 17.03 7.68
C MET A 136 1.98 16.39 6.65
N ARG A 137 1.59 16.31 5.38
CA ARG A 137 2.46 15.80 4.30
C ARG A 137 3.76 16.57 4.21
N ALA A 138 3.70 17.88 4.23
CA ALA A 138 4.89 18.73 4.19
C ALA A 138 5.77 18.58 5.45
N THR A 139 5.15 18.41 6.62
CA THR A 139 5.86 18.15 7.88
C THR A 139 6.60 16.81 7.88
N LEU A 140 6.03 15.78 7.23
CA LEU A 140 6.60 14.43 7.23
C LEU A 140 7.58 14.17 6.09
N SER A 141 7.43 14.82 4.92
CA SER A 141 8.26 14.56 3.74
C SER A 141 9.77 14.65 4.01
N PRO A 142 10.30 15.58 4.83
CA PRO A 142 11.72 15.63 5.14
C PRO A 142 12.27 14.36 5.81
N ALA A 143 11.41 13.54 6.43
CA ALA A 143 11.81 12.27 7.05
C ALA A 143 12.13 11.17 6.04
N PHE A 144 11.73 11.34 4.77
CA PHE A 144 11.91 10.34 3.70
C PHE A 144 12.93 10.77 2.64
N THR A 145 13.79 11.75 2.95
CA THR A 145 14.90 12.15 2.07
C THR A 145 15.98 11.07 1.98
N GLY A 146 16.80 11.09 0.93
CA GLY A 146 17.87 10.13 0.73
C GLY A 146 18.88 10.09 1.89
N SER A 147 19.23 11.25 2.46
CA SER A 147 20.08 11.32 3.64
C SER A 147 19.49 10.58 4.85
N LYS A 148 18.17 10.69 5.08
CA LYS A 148 17.48 9.96 6.14
C LYS A 148 17.36 8.47 5.84
N MET A 149 17.17 8.12 4.55
CA MET A 149 17.17 6.72 4.11
C MET A 149 18.54 6.06 4.36
N ARG A 150 19.66 6.75 4.05
CA ARG A 150 21.01 6.23 4.37
C ARG A 150 21.19 5.93 5.86
N GLN A 151 20.69 6.81 6.72
CA GLN A 151 20.76 6.61 8.18
C GLN A 151 19.91 5.41 8.65
N MET A 152 18.71 5.22 8.09
CA MET A 152 17.85 4.08 8.42
C MET A 152 18.30 2.77 7.76
N PHE A 153 19.12 2.84 6.72
CA PHE A 153 19.60 1.65 6.01
C PHE A 153 20.43 0.72 6.91
N GLU A 154 21.17 1.27 7.83
CA GLU A 154 21.96 0.47 8.81
C GLU A 154 21.02 -0.41 9.66
N LEU A 155 19.91 0.15 10.13
CA LEU A 155 18.91 -0.58 10.93
C LEU A 155 18.23 -1.69 10.11
N VAL A 156 17.93 -1.41 8.84
CA VAL A 156 17.38 -2.42 7.91
C VAL A 156 18.41 -3.54 7.67
N GLY A 157 19.69 -3.18 7.48
CA GLY A 157 20.77 -4.13 7.28
C GLY A 157 20.98 -5.08 8.47
N GLU A 158 20.83 -4.57 9.70
CA GLU A 158 20.84 -5.39 10.91
C GLU A 158 19.72 -6.44 10.88
N CYS A 159 18.48 -6.04 10.59
CA CYS A 159 17.34 -6.96 10.48
C CYS A 159 17.55 -8.01 9.37
N CYS A 160 18.09 -7.60 8.21
CA CYS A 160 18.42 -8.55 7.13
C CYS A 160 19.45 -9.58 7.58
N THR A 161 20.51 -9.14 8.28
CA THR A 161 21.58 -10.02 8.75
C THR A 161 21.07 -11.00 9.82
N GLU A 162 20.24 -10.52 10.75
CA GLU A 162 19.61 -11.36 11.77
C GLU A 162 18.71 -12.44 11.12
N MET A 163 17.91 -12.06 10.13
CA MET A 163 17.06 -13.00 9.39
C MET A 163 17.87 -14.07 8.64
N VAL A 164 18.89 -13.67 7.90
CA VAL A 164 19.75 -14.61 7.17
C VAL A 164 20.42 -15.58 8.15
N LYS A 165 20.96 -15.07 9.25
CA LYS A 165 21.57 -15.91 10.29
C LYS A 165 20.58 -16.93 10.87
N PHE A 166 19.35 -16.49 11.16
CA PHE A 166 18.30 -17.39 11.67
C PHE A 166 18.08 -18.58 10.74
N TYR A 167 17.92 -18.34 9.43
CA TYR A 167 17.70 -19.44 8.47
C TYR A 167 18.96 -20.25 8.19
N GLN A 168 20.17 -19.68 8.26
CA GLN A 168 21.41 -20.47 8.21
C GLN A 168 21.52 -21.44 9.40
N ASP A 169 21.21 -20.97 10.61
CA ASP A 169 21.24 -21.77 11.81
C ASP A 169 20.14 -22.85 11.79
N GLU A 170 18.97 -22.53 11.24
CA GLU A 170 17.90 -23.52 11.03
C GLU A 170 18.33 -24.66 10.08
N VAL A 171 18.90 -24.31 8.92
CA VAL A 171 19.39 -25.29 7.95
C VAL A 171 20.46 -26.19 8.57
N ARG A 172 21.38 -25.61 9.38
CA ARG A 172 22.42 -26.40 10.09
C ARG A 172 21.80 -27.32 11.13
N SER A 173 20.85 -26.84 11.92
CA SER A 173 20.22 -27.62 13.00
C SER A 173 19.33 -28.73 12.48
N LYS A 174 18.64 -28.53 11.36
CA LYS A 174 17.75 -29.51 10.73
C LYS A 174 18.45 -30.44 9.73
N GLY A 175 19.73 -30.20 9.46
CA GLY A 175 20.54 -31.01 8.56
C GLY A 175 20.24 -30.89 7.08
N GLY A 176 19.60 -29.79 6.67
CA GLY A 176 19.30 -29.51 5.25
C GLY A 176 18.32 -28.38 5.02
N PRO A 177 18.08 -28.03 3.74
CA PRO A 177 17.14 -26.98 3.37
C PRO A 177 15.72 -27.26 3.89
N GLN A 178 15.00 -26.20 4.23
CA GLN A 178 13.63 -26.26 4.72
C GLN A 178 12.69 -25.46 3.82
N GLU A 179 11.45 -25.96 3.72
CA GLU A 179 10.35 -25.23 3.08
C GLU A 179 9.75 -24.24 4.06
N HIS A 180 9.47 -23.01 3.56
CA HIS A 180 8.87 -21.94 4.33
C HIS A 180 7.70 -21.31 3.60
N GLU A 181 6.70 -20.85 4.37
CA GLU A 181 5.62 -20.03 3.85
C GLU A 181 6.06 -18.55 3.84
N MET A 182 6.18 -17.96 2.65
CA MET A 182 6.84 -16.67 2.45
C MET A 182 6.09 -15.50 3.09
N LYS A 183 4.75 -15.53 3.16
CA LYS A 183 4.02 -14.43 3.78
C LYS A 183 4.29 -14.36 5.28
N ASP A 184 4.35 -15.49 5.99
CA ASP A 184 4.72 -15.51 7.42
C ASP A 184 6.17 -15.06 7.62
N VAL A 185 7.10 -15.59 6.82
CA VAL A 185 8.52 -15.22 6.84
C VAL A 185 8.69 -13.70 6.70
N PHE A 186 8.16 -13.11 5.63
CA PHE A 186 8.37 -11.71 5.35
C PHE A 186 7.51 -10.77 6.20
N THR A 187 6.38 -11.25 6.75
CA THR A 187 5.61 -10.45 7.71
C THR A 187 6.37 -10.29 9.02
N ARG A 188 7.09 -11.33 9.49
CA ARG A 188 7.97 -11.23 10.67
C ARG A 188 9.12 -10.28 10.43
N TYR A 189 9.79 -10.39 9.28
CA TYR A 189 10.85 -9.46 8.89
C TYR A 189 10.36 -8.01 8.84
N ALA A 190 9.28 -7.74 8.11
CA ALA A 190 8.72 -6.40 7.99
C ALA A 190 8.28 -5.84 9.36
N ASN A 191 7.76 -6.69 10.25
CA ASN A 191 7.46 -6.31 11.62
C ASN A 191 8.70 -5.83 12.37
N ASP A 192 9.81 -6.55 12.29
CA ASP A 192 11.04 -6.24 13.01
C ASP A 192 11.71 -4.97 12.45
N VAL A 193 11.68 -4.78 11.12
CA VAL A 193 12.12 -3.54 10.48
C VAL A 193 11.27 -2.35 10.94
N ILE A 194 9.94 -2.47 10.93
CA ILE A 194 9.05 -1.39 11.36
C ILE A 194 9.19 -1.13 12.86
N ALA A 195 9.29 -2.15 13.71
CA ALA A 195 9.54 -1.99 15.14
C ALA A 195 10.80 -1.16 15.38
N THR A 196 11.86 -1.47 14.67
CA THR A 196 13.15 -0.80 14.84
C THR A 196 13.19 0.61 14.22
N CYS A 197 12.66 0.76 12.98
CA CYS A 197 12.74 2.03 12.24
C CYS A 197 11.62 3.02 12.57
N ALA A 198 10.40 2.55 12.88
CA ALA A 198 9.25 3.42 13.11
C ALA A 198 8.85 3.55 14.58
N PHE A 199 9.18 2.59 15.44
CA PHE A 199 8.88 2.63 16.88
C PHE A 199 10.15 2.76 17.74
N GLY A 200 11.31 2.48 17.16
CA GLY A 200 12.60 2.59 17.86
C GLY A 200 12.81 1.52 18.92
N ILE A 201 12.16 0.38 18.80
CA ILE A 201 12.27 -0.79 19.68
C ILE A 201 12.88 -1.96 18.90
N LYS A 202 13.60 -2.83 19.60
CA LYS A 202 14.13 -4.06 19.02
C LYS A 202 13.18 -5.21 19.34
N VAL A 203 12.73 -5.90 18.30
CA VAL A 203 11.88 -7.09 18.38
C VAL A 203 12.55 -8.19 17.56
N ASP A 204 12.39 -9.44 17.97
CA ASP A 204 12.83 -10.62 17.23
C ASP A 204 11.61 -11.54 17.01
N SER A 205 10.93 -11.34 15.89
CA SER A 205 9.71 -12.07 15.54
C SER A 205 9.99 -13.43 14.90
N LEU A 206 11.23 -13.71 14.53
CA LEU A 206 11.65 -15.01 14.01
C LEU A 206 11.88 -16.02 15.16
N SER A 207 12.64 -15.64 16.19
CA SER A 207 12.92 -16.50 17.33
C SER A 207 11.77 -16.52 18.34
N ASN A 208 11.14 -15.37 18.61
CA ASN A 208 9.95 -15.27 19.46
C ASN A 208 8.69 -15.06 18.61
N THR A 209 8.13 -16.16 18.17
CA THR A 209 6.99 -16.19 17.23
C THR A 209 5.69 -15.63 17.81
N GLU A 210 5.58 -15.49 19.13
CA GLU A 210 4.39 -15.00 19.85
C GLU A 210 4.65 -13.69 20.59
N ASN A 211 5.67 -12.91 20.19
CA ASN A 211 5.90 -11.61 20.80
C ASN A 211 4.70 -10.67 20.62
N ASP A 212 4.42 -9.88 21.64
CA ASP A 212 3.23 -9.02 21.72
C ASP A 212 3.15 -8.00 20.58
N PHE A 213 4.29 -7.46 20.12
CA PHE A 213 4.30 -6.46 19.07
C PHE A 213 3.81 -7.06 17.74
N TYR A 214 4.35 -8.24 17.37
CA TYR A 214 3.93 -8.97 16.18
C TYR A 214 2.46 -9.42 16.27
N MET A 215 2.06 -9.99 17.42
CA MET A 215 0.71 -10.51 17.60
C MET A 215 -0.37 -9.42 17.56
N ASN A 216 -0.10 -8.25 18.17
CA ASN A 216 -1.01 -7.11 18.08
C ASN A 216 -1.04 -6.52 16.67
N GLY A 217 0.10 -6.46 15.98
CA GLY A 217 0.17 -6.07 14.57
C GLY A 217 -0.65 -6.97 13.67
N LYS A 218 -0.49 -8.28 13.80
CA LYS A 218 -1.25 -9.28 13.04
C LYS A 218 -2.77 -9.17 13.29
N LYS A 219 -3.19 -8.95 14.54
CA LYS A 219 -4.61 -8.71 14.88
C LYS A 219 -5.14 -7.44 14.20
N MET A 220 -4.33 -6.37 14.17
CA MET A 220 -4.69 -5.08 13.57
C MET A 220 -4.86 -5.17 12.04
N MET A 221 -4.09 -6.03 11.38
CA MET A 221 -4.14 -6.26 9.93
C MET A 221 -5.16 -7.32 9.49
N ALA A 222 -5.85 -7.99 10.40
CA ALA A 222 -6.84 -9.02 10.10
C ALA A 222 -8.17 -8.41 9.61
N PHE A 223 -8.17 -7.83 8.39
CA PHE A 223 -9.34 -7.22 7.76
C PHE A 223 -10.40 -8.22 7.27
N ASP A 224 -10.09 -9.50 7.26
CA ASP A 224 -10.99 -10.60 6.86
C ASP A 224 -11.92 -11.07 7.97
N ARG A 225 -11.72 -10.61 9.22
CA ARG A 225 -12.57 -10.91 10.36
C ARG A 225 -13.99 -10.39 10.12
N PRO A 226 -15.06 -11.19 10.34
CA PRO A 226 -16.43 -10.78 10.06
C PRO A 226 -16.84 -9.45 10.72
N ILE A 227 -16.38 -9.23 11.95
CA ILE A 227 -16.68 -7.98 12.68
C ILE A 227 -16.02 -6.76 12.04
N VAL A 228 -14.79 -6.91 11.50
CA VAL A 228 -14.08 -5.83 10.81
C VAL A 228 -14.76 -5.53 9.47
N VAL A 229 -15.15 -6.56 8.72
CA VAL A 229 -15.93 -6.42 7.48
C VAL A 229 -17.24 -5.69 7.74
N LEU A 230 -17.95 -6.04 8.83
CA LEU A 230 -19.18 -5.35 9.23
C LEU A 230 -18.93 -3.89 9.61
N LYS A 231 -17.85 -3.61 10.35
CA LYS A 231 -17.42 -2.23 10.68
C LYS A 231 -17.11 -1.44 9.42
N LEU A 232 -16.32 -2.00 8.49
CA LEU A 232 -16.00 -1.35 7.20
C LEU A 232 -17.25 -1.00 6.41
N PHE A 233 -18.18 -1.95 6.32
CA PHE A 233 -19.48 -1.72 5.67
C PHE A 233 -20.29 -0.63 6.40
N GLY A 234 -20.36 -0.67 7.74
CA GLY A 234 -21.03 0.34 8.54
C GLY A 234 -20.44 1.74 8.32
N PHE A 235 -19.13 1.89 8.34
CA PHE A 235 -18.47 3.17 8.06
C PHE A 235 -18.71 3.66 6.62
N GLN A 236 -18.86 2.75 5.68
CA GLN A 236 -19.17 3.09 4.30
C GLN A 236 -20.62 3.53 4.12
N MET A 237 -21.56 2.90 4.80
CA MET A 237 -23.00 3.13 4.62
C MET A 237 -23.56 4.21 5.56
N VAL A 238 -23.19 4.17 6.82
CA VAL A 238 -23.75 5.00 7.89
C VAL A 238 -22.67 5.59 8.81
N PRO A 239 -21.69 6.34 8.27
CA PRO A 239 -20.53 6.79 9.02
C PRO A 239 -20.90 7.62 10.26
N LYS A 240 -21.92 8.48 10.17
CA LYS A 240 -22.38 9.30 11.30
C LYS A 240 -22.90 8.46 12.45
N LEU A 241 -23.64 7.38 12.15
CA LEU A 241 -24.14 6.45 13.17
C LEU A 241 -22.98 5.69 13.83
N MET A 242 -22.00 5.22 13.05
CA MET A 242 -20.81 4.55 13.57
C MET A 242 -20.01 5.46 14.51
N GLY A 243 -19.85 6.73 14.14
CA GLY A 243 -19.20 7.74 14.99
C GLY A 243 -20.00 8.04 16.25
N TRP A 244 -21.33 8.16 16.17
CA TRP A 244 -22.19 8.37 17.33
C TRP A 244 -22.16 7.19 18.32
N LEU A 245 -22.07 5.96 17.81
CA LEU A 245 -21.89 4.76 18.63
C LEU A 245 -20.47 4.62 19.19
N GLY A 246 -19.53 5.53 18.87
CA GLY A 246 -18.15 5.48 19.34
C GLY A 246 -17.40 4.25 18.85
N LEU A 247 -17.81 3.70 17.69
CA LEU A 247 -17.14 2.56 17.07
C LEU A 247 -15.87 3.02 16.36
N ASP A 248 -14.81 2.23 16.48
CA ASP A 248 -13.55 2.40 15.75
C ASP A 248 -13.31 1.19 14.85
N LEU A 249 -12.55 1.38 13.77
CA LEU A 249 -12.15 0.28 12.90
C LEU A 249 -11.27 -0.72 13.66
N PHE A 250 -10.27 -0.22 14.35
CA PHE A 250 -9.37 -1.03 15.17
C PHE A 250 -9.93 -1.21 16.58
N ASP A 251 -9.62 -2.34 17.17
CA ASP A 251 -10.06 -2.63 18.52
C ASP A 251 -9.30 -1.73 19.53
N ARG A 252 -9.96 -1.34 20.61
CA ARG A 252 -9.40 -0.40 21.62
C ARG A 252 -8.10 -0.91 22.24
N GLU A 253 -7.98 -2.22 22.41
CA GLU A 253 -6.80 -2.87 22.99
C GLU A 253 -5.55 -2.60 22.13
N GLN A 254 -5.61 -2.81 20.79
CA GLN A 254 -4.50 -2.56 19.88
C GLN A 254 -4.15 -1.07 19.78
N ASN A 255 -5.17 -0.21 19.71
CA ASN A 255 -4.95 1.25 19.71
C ASN A 255 -4.23 1.71 20.98
N HIS A 256 -4.63 1.18 22.14
CA HIS A 256 -3.98 1.50 23.42
C HIS A 256 -2.55 0.98 23.45
N TYR A 257 -2.33 -0.28 23.07
CA TYR A 257 -1.01 -0.92 23.04
C TYR A 257 0.02 -0.10 22.24
N PHE A 258 -0.28 0.20 20.97
CA PHE A 258 0.64 0.98 20.12
C PHE A 258 0.81 2.43 20.62
N THR A 259 -0.22 3.02 21.19
CA THR A 259 -0.15 4.35 21.76
C THR A 259 0.80 4.41 22.95
N GLU A 260 0.72 3.45 23.86
CA GLU A 260 1.58 3.43 25.06
C GLU A 260 3.05 3.15 24.71
N ILE A 261 3.32 2.24 23.77
CA ILE A 261 4.70 2.00 23.30
C ILE A 261 5.33 3.29 22.77
N ILE A 262 4.62 4.04 21.93
CA ILE A 262 5.16 5.28 21.36
C ILE A 262 5.36 6.32 22.46
N ARG A 263 4.40 6.47 23.37
CA ARG A 263 4.50 7.41 24.49
C ARG A 263 5.70 7.10 25.40
N GLU A 264 5.86 5.84 25.74
CA GLU A 264 6.98 5.38 26.57
C GLU A 264 8.31 5.62 25.86
N THR A 265 8.41 5.29 24.56
CA THR A 265 9.61 5.55 23.76
C THR A 265 9.95 7.04 23.75
N VAL A 266 8.97 7.91 23.51
CA VAL A 266 9.19 9.37 23.49
C VAL A 266 9.61 9.90 24.86
N ARG A 267 8.92 9.49 25.93
CA ARG A 267 9.27 9.90 27.31
C ARG A 267 10.69 9.47 27.68
N THR A 268 11.06 8.24 27.40
CA THR A 268 12.40 7.69 27.67
C THR A 268 13.46 8.47 26.92
N ARG A 269 13.23 8.80 25.65
CA ARG A 269 14.18 9.58 24.84
C ARG A 269 14.33 11.01 25.32
N ASP A 270 13.24 11.69 25.61
CA ASP A 270 13.28 13.07 26.14
C ASP A 270 13.97 13.11 27.51
N ALA A 271 13.73 12.13 28.40
CA ALA A 271 14.34 12.07 29.74
C ALA A 271 15.84 11.77 29.69
N HIS A 272 16.33 10.97 28.75
CA HIS A 272 17.74 10.55 28.70
C HIS A 272 18.52 11.18 27.53
N GLY A 273 17.93 12.09 26.76
CA GLY A 273 18.58 12.72 25.60
C GLY A 273 18.97 11.74 24.50
N ILE A 274 18.22 10.65 24.33
CA ILE A 274 18.55 9.60 23.34
C ILE A 274 18.20 10.08 21.95
N VAL A 275 19.21 10.10 21.06
CA VAL A 275 19.06 10.40 19.64
C VAL A 275 19.37 9.14 18.84
N ARG A 276 18.40 8.64 18.08
CA ARG A 276 18.54 7.47 17.19
C ARG A 276 18.08 7.84 15.79
N PRO A 277 18.71 7.33 14.71
CA PRO A 277 18.34 7.65 13.34
C PRO A 277 17.11 6.84 12.89
N ASP A 278 15.98 7.06 13.53
CA ASP A 278 14.70 6.38 13.24
C ASP A 278 13.53 7.38 13.12
N MET A 279 12.37 6.88 12.69
CA MET A 279 11.19 7.69 12.42
C MET A 279 10.65 8.40 13.66
N VAL A 280 10.68 7.76 14.85
CA VAL A 280 10.24 8.41 16.10
C VAL A 280 11.05 9.66 16.36
N ASN A 281 12.38 9.60 16.21
CA ASN A 281 13.24 10.78 16.39
C ASN A 281 12.95 11.88 15.36
N LEU A 282 12.69 11.50 14.09
CA LEU A 282 12.31 12.45 13.06
C LEU A 282 10.95 13.11 13.36
N LEU A 283 9.98 12.35 13.87
CA LEU A 283 8.68 12.89 14.30
C LEU A 283 8.80 13.78 15.54
N MET A 284 9.68 13.44 16.49
CA MET A 284 9.98 14.30 17.64
C MET A 284 10.61 15.63 17.19
N GLN A 285 11.50 15.60 16.19
CA GLN A 285 12.08 16.81 15.59
C GLN A 285 11.03 17.63 14.84
N ALA A 286 10.15 16.97 14.07
CA ALA A 286 9.03 17.60 13.37
C ALA A 286 8.08 18.31 14.35
N ARG A 287 7.75 17.65 15.45
CA ARG A 287 6.93 18.22 16.54
C ARG A 287 7.56 19.48 17.15
N LYS A 288 8.89 19.51 17.29
CA LYS A 288 9.65 20.66 17.79
C LYS A 288 9.92 21.73 16.71
N GLY A 289 9.40 21.57 15.48
CA GLY A 289 9.66 22.47 14.34
C GLY A 289 11.13 22.47 13.87
N ALA A 290 11.91 21.49 14.28
CA ALA A 290 13.35 21.40 14.01
C ALA A 290 13.70 20.62 12.73
N LEU A 291 12.73 19.93 12.12
CA LEU A 291 12.94 19.17 10.90
C LEU A 291 12.97 20.12 9.70
N LYS A 292 14.16 20.38 9.16
CA LYS A 292 14.34 21.28 8.01
C LYS A 292 14.35 20.51 6.70
N HIS A 293 13.71 21.08 5.66
CA HIS A 293 13.91 20.67 4.28
C HIS A 293 15.35 20.98 3.86
N GLN A 294 16.19 19.95 3.78
CA GLN A 294 17.42 20.04 3.01
C GLN A 294 17.03 19.76 1.56
N ARG A 295 17.15 20.75 0.68
CA ARG A 295 17.08 20.54 -0.77
C ARG A 295 18.35 19.79 -1.16
N GLU A 296 18.31 18.49 -1.14
CA GLU A 296 19.28 17.65 -1.82
C GLU A 296 18.77 17.47 -3.26
N GLU A 297 19.52 17.96 -4.23
CA GLU A 297 19.39 17.58 -5.63
C GLU A 297 19.91 16.15 -5.80
N GLU A 298 19.29 15.18 -5.13
CA GLU A 298 19.57 13.78 -5.37
C GLU A 298 18.82 13.35 -6.64
N GLU A 299 19.58 12.92 -7.63
CA GLU A 299 19.04 12.17 -8.77
C GLU A 299 18.21 10.99 -8.22
N VAL A 300 16.92 11.03 -8.47
CA VAL A 300 16.00 9.93 -8.13
C VAL A 300 16.40 8.72 -8.97
N LYS A 301 17.06 7.73 -8.36
CA LYS A 301 17.50 6.50 -9.03
C LYS A 301 16.46 5.41 -8.79
N GLY A 302 16.09 4.71 -9.85
CA GLY A 302 15.12 3.63 -9.82
C GLY A 302 13.79 4.00 -10.49
N PHE A 303 13.26 3.08 -11.31
CA PHE A 303 12.05 3.34 -12.11
C PHE A 303 10.79 3.45 -11.27
N ALA A 304 10.68 2.67 -10.20
CA ALA A 304 9.53 2.70 -9.29
C ALA A 304 9.54 3.87 -8.29
N THR A 305 10.65 4.62 -8.20
CA THR A 305 10.77 5.73 -7.26
C THR A 305 9.94 6.92 -7.74
N VAL A 306 9.11 7.46 -6.86
CA VAL A 306 8.23 8.60 -7.15
C VAL A 306 8.97 9.90 -6.84
N GLU A 307 8.92 10.86 -7.79
CA GLU A 307 9.47 12.20 -7.57
C GLU A 307 8.61 12.99 -6.57
N GLU A 308 9.25 13.54 -5.54
CA GLU A 308 8.60 14.42 -4.56
C GLU A 308 8.52 15.89 -5.01
N SER A 309 8.98 16.20 -6.23
CA SER A 309 9.11 17.57 -6.75
C SER A 309 7.83 18.41 -6.67
N GLU A 310 6.65 17.77 -6.60
CA GLU A 310 5.37 18.47 -6.55
C GLU A 310 4.90 18.81 -5.13
N VAL A 311 5.38 18.08 -4.12
CA VAL A 311 5.03 18.35 -2.70
C VAL A 311 5.61 19.70 -2.25
N GLY A 312 6.81 20.06 -2.70
CA GLY A 312 7.46 21.34 -2.39
C GLY A 312 6.78 22.59 -2.98
N ARG A 313 5.80 22.42 -3.88
CA ARG A 313 5.00 23.51 -4.46
C ARG A 313 3.71 23.78 -3.69
N MET A 314 3.35 22.94 -2.73
CA MET A 314 2.13 23.12 -1.96
C MET A 314 2.25 24.28 -0.97
N GLN A 315 1.20 25.09 -0.88
CA GLN A 315 1.08 26.12 0.14
C GLN A 315 0.90 25.45 1.50
N VAL A 316 1.82 25.69 2.42
CA VAL A 316 1.85 25.14 3.79
C VAL A 316 1.54 26.25 4.77
N SER A 317 0.73 25.95 5.78
CA SER A 317 0.44 26.87 6.86
C SER A 317 1.71 27.08 7.73
N LYS A 318 2.04 28.33 8.07
CA LYS A 318 3.19 28.60 8.93
C LYS A 318 2.87 28.23 10.38
N GLY A 319 3.80 27.52 11.05
CA GLY A 319 3.74 27.29 12.49
C GLY A 319 2.78 26.19 12.93
N VAL A 320 2.49 25.19 12.08
CA VAL A 320 1.69 24.02 12.48
C VAL A 320 2.53 23.14 13.41
N GLU A 321 2.15 23.10 14.68
CA GLU A 321 2.72 22.18 15.65
C GLU A 321 1.95 20.86 15.62
N MET A 322 2.67 19.74 15.55
CA MET A 322 2.11 18.39 15.61
C MET A 322 1.81 18.04 17.08
N SER A 323 0.56 17.70 17.38
CA SER A 323 0.18 17.18 18.70
C SER A 323 0.76 15.78 18.95
N GLU A 324 0.85 15.36 20.22
CA GLU A 324 1.27 14.00 20.57
C GLU A 324 0.39 12.93 19.91
N SER A 325 -0.92 13.14 19.93
CA SER A 325 -1.86 12.20 19.33
C SER A 325 -1.76 12.10 17.79
N GLU A 326 -1.39 13.18 17.11
CA GLU A 326 -1.09 13.17 15.69
C GLU A 326 0.23 12.45 15.41
N MET A 327 1.25 12.63 16.23
CA MET A 327 2.51 11.90 16.13
C MET A 327 2.30 10.38 16.29
N VAL A 328 1.54 9.98 17.32
CA VAL A 328 1.16 8.57 17.52
C VAL A 328 0.43 8.01 16.28
N ALA A 329 -0.52 8.79 15.74
CA ALA A 329 -1.26 8.38 14.54
C ALA A 329 -0.34 8.15 13.32
N GLN A 330 0.72 8.97 13.16
CA GLN A 330 1.67 8.75 12.06
C GLN A 330 2.53 7.50 12.29
N CYS A 331 2.96 7.21 13.51
CA CYS A 331 3.66 5.95 13.80
C CYS A 331 2.76 4.73 13.48
N VAL A 332 1.49 4.77 13.88
CA VAL A 332 0.53 3.68 13.60
C VAL A 332 0.29 3.51 12.11
N ILE A 333 0.11 4.60 11.33
CA ILE A 333 -0.07 4.44 9.88
C ILE A 333 1.21 3.94 9.19
N PHE A 334 2.40 4.30 9.65
CA PHE A 334 3.65 3.76 9.13
C PHE A 334 3.79 2.28 9.45
N PHE A 335 3.35 1.86 10.65
CA PHE A 335 3.27 0.43 10.98
C PHE A 335 2.35 -0.31 10.00
N LEU A 336 1.09 0.12 9.87
CA LEU A 336 0.11 -0.53 9.01
C LEU A 336 0.59 -0.59 7.55
N ALA A 337 1.16 0.50 7.06
CA ALA A 337 1.64 0.60 5.69
C ALA A 337 2.86 -0.30 5.42
N GLY A 338 3.84 -0.35 6.35
CA GLY A 338 5.06 -1.14 6.17
C GLY A 338 4.86 -2.63 6.44
N PHE A 339 4.05 -2.99 7.43
CA PHE A 339 3.84 -4.37 7.84
C PHE A 339 3.30 -5.28 6.73
N ASP A 340 2.25 -4.85 6.02
CA ASP A 340 1.60 -5.70 5.03
C ASP A 340 2.11 -5.49 3.60
N THR A 341 2.36 -4.25 3.17
CA THR A 341 2.68 -3.99 1.76
C THR A 341 4.06 -4.50 1.37
N VAL A 342 5.07 -4.32 2.24
CA VAL A 342 6.44 -4.81 2.00
C VAL A 342 6.48 -6.34 2.05
N SER A 343 5.86 -6.96 3.07
CA SER A 343 5.78 -8.42 3.16
C SER A 343 5.03 -9.04 1.98
N THR A 344 4.00 -8.38 1.47
CA THR A 344 3.28 -8.80 0.26
C THR A 344 4.18 -8.70 -0.97
N CYS A 345 4.86 -7.58 -1.19
CA CYS A 345 5.80 -7.40 -2.30
C CYS A 345 6.89 -8.50 -2.28
N LEU A 346 7.52 -8.71 -1.13
CA LEU A 346 8.55 -9.74 -0.95
C LEU A 346 8.02 -11.17 -1.20
N THR A 347 6.78 -11.46 -0.77
CA THR A 347 6.14 -12.77 -0.96
C THR A 347 5.98 -13.10 -2.44
N PHE A 348 5.42 -12.16 -3.21
CA PHE A 348 5.23 -12.37 -4.65
C PHE A 348 6.56 -12.33 -5.41
N LEU A 349 7.49 -11.47 -5.01
CA LEU A 349 8.83 -11.42 -5.59
C LEU A 349 9.60 -12.74 -5.37
N ALA A 350 9.53 -13.31 -4.16
CA ALA A 350 10.14 -14.61 -3.89
C ALA A 350 9.52 -15.74 -4.74
N HIS A 351 8.19 -15.71 -4.94
CA HIS A 351 7.53 -16.63 -5.87
C HIS A 351 8.09 -16.49 -7.28
N GLU A 352 8.13 -15.27 -7.81
CA GLU A 352 8.61 -15.02 -9.19
C GLU A 352 10.07 -15.42 -9.36
N LEU A 353 10.94 -15.14 -8.37
CA LEU A 353 12.32 -15.59 -8.39
C LEU A 353 12.47 -17.12 -8.31
N THR A 354 11.56 -17.77 -7.59
CA THR A 354 11.55 -19.24 -7.48
C THR A 354 11.13 -19.91 -8.79
N VAL A 355 10.15 -19.34 -9.50
CA VAL A 355 9.63 -19.95 -10.73
C VAL A 355 10.40 -19.54 -11.98
N ASN A 356 11.07 -18.39 -11.98
CA ASN A 356 11.92 -17.87 -13.06
C ASN A 356 13.40 -17.94 -12.65
N ARG A 357 13.96 -19.13 -12.75
CA ARG A 357 15.33 -19.40 -12.30
C ARG A 357 16.39 -18.58 -13.02
N ASP A 358 16.21 -18.33 -14.30
CA ASP A 358 17.08 -17.50 -15.12
C ASP A 358 17.15 -16.05 -14.62
N VAL A 359 16.01 -15.50 -14.20
CA VAL A 359 15.95 -14.17 -13.57
C VAL A 359 16.67 -14.16 -12.22
N GLN A 360 16.47 -15.19 -11.41
CA GLN A 360 17.14 -15.33 -10.10
C GLN A 360 18.66 -15.41 -10.26
N ASP A 361 19.14 -16.21 -11.23
CA ASP A 361 20.57 -16.39 -11.46
C ASP A 361 21.22 -15.11 -12.00
N LYS A 362 20.58 -14.42 -12.95
CA LYS A 362 21.05 -13.12 -13.45
C LYS A 362 21.11 -12.06 -12.34
N LEU A 363 20.11 -12.05 -11.45
CA LEU A 363 20.10 -11.17 -10.28
C LEU A 363 21.25 -11.49 -9.32
N TYR A 364 21.49 -12.76 -9.07
CA TYR A 364 22.62 -13.21 -8.23
C TYR A 364 23.97 -12.78 -8.79
N GLU A 365 24.17 -12.83 -10.10
CA GLU A 365 25.39 -12.31 -10.74
C GLU A 365 25.59 -10.81 -10.46
N GLU A 366 24.55 -10.00 -10.53
CA GLU A 366 24.64 -8.56 -10.17
C GLU A 366 24.97 -8.38 -8.69
N ILE A 367 24.38 -9.18 -7.81
CA ILE A 367 24.65 -9.19 -6.37
C ILE A 367 26.13 -9.50 -6.11
N CYS A 368 26.68 -10.53 -6.76
CA CYS A 368 28.11 -10.89 -6.64
C CYS A 368 29.03 -9.74 -7.08
N ARG A 369 28.76 -9.16 -8.25
CA ARG A 369 29.54 -7.99 -8.74
C ARG A 369 29.46 -6.80 -7.77
N THR A 370 28.28 -6.58 -7.17
CA THR A 370 28.12 -5.52 -6.18
C THR A 370 28.94 -5.79 -4.93
N LYS A 371 28.94 -7.03 -4.41
CA LYS A 371 29.76 -7.45 -3.27
C LYS A 371 31.25 -7.26 -3.55
N GLU A 372 31.73 -7.66 -4.72
CA GLU A 372 33.11 -7.47 -5.16
C GLU A 372 33.48 -5.99 -5.19
N SER A 373 32.62 -5.14 -5.74
CA SER A 373 32.84 -3.68 -5.80
C SER A 373 32.95 -3.01 -4.43
N LEU A 374 32.36 -3.63 -3.39
CA LEU A 374 32.44 -3.18 -2.00
C LEU A 374 33.70 -3.71 -1.27
N GLY A 375 34.55 -4.47 -1.95
CA GLY A 375 35.77 -5.04 -1.37
C GLY A 375 35.50 -5.96 -0.17
N GLY A 376 34.34 -6.61 -0.13
CA GLY A 376 33.88 -7.44 0.99
C GLY A 376 33.30 -6.66 2.18
N GLY A 377 33.20 -5.34 2.08
CA GLY A 377 32.51 -4.48 3.07
C GLY A 377 31.00 -4.69 3.09
N PRO A 378 30.30 -4.10 4.08
CA PRO A 378 28.84 -4.21 4.20
C PRO A 378 28.14 -3.53 3.04
N LEU A 379 26.93 -4.01 2.72
CA LEU A 379 26.07 -3.37 1.74
C LEU A 379 25.73 -1.93 2.19
N THR A 380 25.78 -0.99 1.26
CA THR A 380 25.43 0.41 1.52
C THR A 380 24.17 0.81 0.78
N TYR A 381 23.48 1.85 1.28
CA TYR A 381 22.31 2.43 0.58
C TYR A 381 22.64 2.78 -0.88
N ASP A 382 23.78 3.47 -1.11
CA ASP A 382 24.19 3.88 -2.45
C ASP A 382 24.51 2.70 -3.37
N ALA A 383 25.05 1.61 -2.85
CA ALA A 383 25.29 0.40 -3.62
C ALA A 383 23.97 -0.24 -4.07
N VAL A 384 22.99 -0.37 -3.16
CA VAL A 384 21.63 -0.88 -3.51
C VAL A 384 20.97 -0.02 -4.57
N GLN A 385 21.09 1.31 -4.50
CA GLN A 385 20.51 2.22 -5.49
C GLN A 385 21.16 2.11 -6.88
N LYS A 386 22.38 1.59 -6.97
CA LYS A 386 23.10 1.37 -8.23
C LYS A 386 22.81 0.02 -8.89
N MET A 387 22.16 -0.90 -8.19
CA MET A 387 21.83 -2.22 -8.71
C MET A 387 20.67 -2.12 -9.72
N GLN A 388 21.03 -2.08 -10.99
CA GLN A 388 20.09 -1.82 -12.08
C GLN A 388 19.15 -3.01 -12.32
N TYR A 389 19.67 -4.24 -12.35
CA TYR A 389 18.84 -5.42 -12.59
C TYR A 389 17.93 -5.72 -11.40
N MET A 390 18.39 -5.50 -10.18
CA MET A 390 17.56 -5.52 -8.97
C MET A 390 16.37 -4.54 -9.09
N ASP A 391 16.63 -3.32 -9.59
CA ASP A 391 15.56 -2.33 -9.81
C ASP A 391 14.54 -2.81 -10.84
N MET A 392 14.98 -3.42 -11.94
CA MET A 392 14.15 -4.00 -12.98
C MET A 392 13.28 -5.14 -12.43
N VAL A 393 13.87 -6.04 -11.65
CA VAL A 393 13.19 -7.19 -11.03
C VAL A 393 12.12 -6.74 -10.03
N VAL A 394 12.46 -5.80 -9.14
CA VAL A 394 11.50 -5.26 -8.16
C VAL A 394 10.39 -4.47 -8.86
N SER A 395 10.71 -3.71 -9.90
CA SER A 395 9.71 -2.95 -10.68
C SER A 395 8.72 -3.88 -11.38
N GLU A 396 9.19 -4.99 -11.96
CA GLU A 396 8.31 -5.98 -12.60
C GLU A 396 7.43 -6.72 -11.57
N ALA A 397 7.97 -7.05 -10.39
CA ALA A 397 7.18 -7.63 -9.32
C ALA A 397 6.06 -6.70 -8.86
N LEU A 398 6.34 -5.41 -8.72
CA LEU A 398 5.34 -4.39 -8.37
C LEU A 398 4.33 -4.13 -9.50
N ARG A 399 4.71 -4.34 -10.76
CA ARG A 399 3.77 -4.29 -11.88
C ARG A 399 2.81 -5.46 -11.82
N LEU A 400 3.33 -6.66 -11.73
CA LEU A 400 2.53 -7.89 -11.80
C LEU A 400 1.67 -8.08 -10.55
N TRP A 401 2.22 -7.73 -9.38
CA TRP A 401 1.59 -7.94 -8.07
C TRP A 401 1.59 -6.67 -7.23
N PRO A 402 0.89 -5.58 -7.65
CA PRO A 402 0.87 -4.34 -6.87
C PRO A 402 0.16 -4.57 -5.52
N PRO A 403 0.83 -4.32 -4.37
CA PRO A 403 0.19 -4.49 -3.05
C PRO A 403 -1.05 -3.60 -2.86
N ALA A 404 -1.07 -2.43 -3.52
CA ALA A 404 -2.24 -1.55 -3.62
C ALA A 404 -2.81 -1.63 -5.04
N PRO A 405 -3.91 -2.39 -5.28
CA PRO A 405 -4.43 -2.64 -6.61
C PRO A 405 -5.14 -1.44 -7.25
N ASN A 406 -5.43 -0.42 -6.48
CA ASN A 406 -6.05 0.83 -6.93
C ASN A 406 -5.64 2.01 -6.06
N THR A 407 -5.89 3.20 -6.57
CA THR A 407 -6.00 4.43 -5.78
C THR A 407 -7.24 5.21 -6.19
N ASP A 408 -7.60 6.23 -5.42
CA ASP A 408 -8.77 7.05 -5.71
C ASP A 408 -8.50 8.52 -5.45
N ARG A 409 -9.39 9.36 -5.97
CA ARG A 409 -9.45 10.80 -5.66
C ARG A 409 -10.89 11.21 -5.47
N LEU A 410 -11.17 11.93 -4.39
CA LEU A 410 -12.47 12.55 -4.14
C LEU A 410 -12.49 13.93 -4.77
N CYS A 411 -13.48 14.20 -5.62
CA CYS A 411 -13.74 15.52 -6.17
C CYS A 411 -14.26 16.44 -5.05
N VAL A 412 -13.50 17.46 -4.69
CA VAL A 412 -13.83 18.37 -3.56
C VAL A 412 -14.61 19.60 -3.96
N ARG A 413 -14.68 19.90 -5.25
CA ARG A 413 -15.50 20.95 -5.88
C ARG A 413 -15.81 20.56 -7.31
N ASP A 414 -16.87 21.10 -7.90
CA ASP A 414 -17.26 20.76 -9.26
C ASP A 414 -16.09 20.99 -10.24
N TYR A 415 -15.84 19.99 -11.07
CA TYR A 415 -14.74 19.95 -12.03
C TYR A 415 -15.26 19.66 -13.43
N VAL A 416 -14.95 20.55 -14.38
CA VAL A 416 -15.25 20.31 -15.80
C VAL A 416 -14.10 19.49 -16.39
N LEU A 417 -14.36 18.20 -16.59
CA LEU A 417 -13.44 17.35 -17.36
C LEU A 417 -13.61 17.69 -18.84
N ASP A 418 -12.50 18.03 -19.48
CA ASP A 418 -12.42 18.29 -20.91
C ASP A 418 -11.13 17.64 -21.44
N ASP A 419 -11.25 16.63 -22.31
CA ASP A 419 -10.10 15.90 -22.85
C ASP A 419 -9.51 16.56 -24.11
N GLY A 420 -10.13 17.67 -24.59
CA GLY A 420 -9.74 18.35 -25.83
C GLY A 420 -10.10 17.60 -27.11
N GLU A 421 -10.69 16.40 -27.03
CA GLU A 421 -11.03 15.52 -28.15
C GLU A 421 -12.55 15.30 -28.29
N GLY A 422 -13.34 16.05 -27.52
CA GLY A 422 -14.81 16.04 -27.59
C GLY A 422 -15.50 15.42 -26.38
N LEU A 423 -14.78 14.85 -25.43
CA LEU A 423 -15.34 14.39 -24.16
C LEU A 423 -15.34 15.55 -23.16
N ARG A 424 -16.51 16.12 -22.90
CA ARG A 424 -16.68 17.23 -21.96
C ARG A 424 -17.90 17.01 -21.07
N PHE A 425 -17.71 17.03 -19.75
CA PHE A 425 -18.79 16.95 -18.77
C PHE A 425 -18.31 17.41 -17.38
N THR A 426 -19.27 17.66 -16.48
CA THR A 426 -18.95 18.02 -15.09
C THR A 426 -18.90 16.79 -14.21
N MET A 427 -17.82 16.64 -13.45
CA MET A 427 -17.71 15.77 -12.28
C MET A 427 -18.09 16.61 -11.05
N GLU A 428 -19.22 16.29 -10.43
CA GLU A 428 -19.74 17.06 -9.30
C GLU A 428 -18.94 16.79 -8.03
N LYS A 429 -18.92 17.77 -7.14
CA LYS A 429 -18.37 17.61 -5.78
C LYS A 429 -18.91 16.36 -5.08
N GLY A 430 -18.03 15.58 -4.48
CA GLY A 430 -18.37 14.35 -3.77
C GLY A 430 -18.34 13.09 -4.63
N THR A 431 -18.09 13.22 -5.94
CA THR A 431 -17.82 12.06 -6.81
C THR A 431 -16.39 11.56 -6.64
N VAL A 432 -16.14 10.34 -7.05
CA VAL A 432 -14.84 9.67 -6.87
C VAL A 432 -14.23 9.30 -8.22
N ALA A 433 -13.02 9.72 -8.47
CA ALA A 433 -12.19 9.18 -9.55
C ALA A 433 -11.43 7.95 -9.02
N PHE A 434 -11.71 6.79 -9.56
CA PHE A 434 -11.08 5.52 -9.23
C PHE A 434 -10.02 5.18 -10.28
N ILE A 435 -8.79 4.97 -9.86
CA ILE A 435 -7.64 4.65 -10.71
C ILE A 435 -7.28 3.18 -10.50
N PRO A 436 -7.55 2.31 -11.47
CA PRO A 436 -7.42 0.85 -11.35
C PRO A 436 -5.99 0.39 -11.65
N ILE A 437 -5.07 0.54 -10.70
CA ILE A 437 -3.64 0.27 -10.87
C ILE A 437 -3.38 -1.13 -11.43
N VAL A 438 -3.96 -2.17 -10.79
CA VAL A 438 -3.74 -3.56 -11.23
C VAL A 438 -4.24 -3.79 -12.64
N ALA A 439 -5.35 -3.19 -13.03
CA ALA A 439 -5.89 -3.36 -14.38
C ALA A 439 -5.04 -2.65 -15.44
N LEU A 440 -4.52 -1.45 -15.15
CA LEU A 440 -3.57 -0.74 -16.01
C LEU A 440 -2.27 -1.55 -16.19
N HIS A 441 -1.76 -2.11 -15.10
CA HIS A 441 -0.55 -2.92 -15.09
C HIS A 441 -0.71 -4.24 -15.87
N HIS A 442 -1.94 -4.73 -16.03
CA HIS A 442 -2.29 -5.95 -16.78
C HIS A 442 -2.94 -5.65 -18.13
N ASP A 443 -2.98 -4.39 -18.57
CA ASP A 443 -3.52 -4.05 -19.89
C ASP A 443 -2.47 -4.36 -20.97
N PRO A 444 -2.77 -5.29 -21.92
CA PRO A 444 -1.83 -5.65 -22.99
C PRO A 444 -1.52 -4.48 -23.94
N GLN A 445 -2.34 -3.42 -23.94
CA GLN A 445 -2.06 -2.18 -24.68
C GLN A 445 -0.82 -1.48 -24.15
N TYR A 446 -0.62 -1.50 -22.83
CA TYR A 446 0.52 -0.83 -22.16
C TYR A 446 1.66 -1.80 -21.86
N PHE A 447 1.34 -3.04 -21.51
CA PHE A 447 2.29 -4.08 -21.15
C PHE A 447 2.01 -5.37 -21.98
N PRO A 448 2.63 -5.53 -23.17
CA PRO A 448 2.46 -6.73 -24.00
C PRO A 448 2.79 -8.00 -23.22
N ASN A 449 1.98 -9.08 -23.36
CA ASN A 449 2.08 -10.31 -22.56
C ASN A 449 2.08 -10.03 -21.05
N PRO A 450 1.04 -9.38 -20.50
CA PRO A 450 1.05 -8.81 -19.17
C PRO A 450 1.24 -9.84 -18.04
N GLU A 451 0.87 -11.11 -18.29
CA GLU A 451 1.00 -12.20 -17.32
C GLU A 451 2.43 -12.76 -17.21
N LYS A 452 3.32 -12.41 -18.15
CA LYS A 452 4.72 -12.85 -18.10
C LYS A 452 5.51 -11.96 -17.16
N PHE A 453 6.24 -12.59 -16.22
CA PHE A 453 7.24 -11.89 -15.42
C PHE A 453 8.48 -11.62 -16.28
N ASP A 454 8.69 -10.38 -16.66
CA ASP A 454 9.74 -9.97 -17.60
C ASP A 454 10.42 -8.66 -17.15
N PRO A 455 11.44 -8.74 -16.31
CA PRO A 455 12.17 -7.57 -15.84
C PRO A 455 12.75 -6.68 -16.95
N GLU A 456 13.00 -7.24 -18.16
CA GLU A 456 13.56 -6.48 -19.28
C GLU A 456 12.62 -5.36 -19.78
N ARG A 457 11.34 -5.35 -19.38
CA ARG A 457 10.44 -4.21 -19.62
C ARG A 457 10.98 -2.91 -19.06
N PHE A 458 11.72 -3.01 -17.95
CA PHE A 458 12.27 -1.88 -17.20
C PHE A 458 13.75 -1.63 -17.50
N SER A 459 14.31 -2.28 -18.53
CA SER A 459 15.68 -1.99 -19.00
C SER A 459 15.79 -0.54 -19.50
N PRO A 460 16.97 0.08 -19.51
CA PRO A 460 17.18 1.44 -20.03
C PRO A 460 16.59 1.66 -21.42
N GLU A 461 16.65 0.63 -22.27
CA GLU A 461 16.17 0.66 -23.66
C GLU A 461 14.65 0.58 -23.77
N ASN A 462 14.01 -0.13 -22.83
CA ASN A 462 12.57 -0.40 -22.88
C ASN A 462 11.75 0.54 -22.00
N ARG A 463 12.31 1.02 -20.88
CA ARG A 463 11.59 1.89 -19.94
C ARG A 463 11.00 3.15 -20.57
N ALA A 464 11.65 3.69 -21.59
CA ALA A 464 11.17 4.85 -22.35
C ALA A 464 9.89 4.56 -23.15
N LYS A 465 9.56 3.27 -23.39
CA LYS A 465 8.34 2.83 -24.08
C LYS A 465 7.14 2.73 -23.12
N ILE A 466 7.39 2.70 -21.81
CA ILE A 466 6.32 2.67 -20.81
C ILE A 466 5.67 4.04 -20.74
N LEU A 467 4.40 4.10 -21.10
CA LEU A 467 3.64 5.34 -21.13
C LEU A 467 3.47 5.89 -19.70
N SER A 468 3.83 7.16 -19.51
CA SER A 468 3.63 7.82 -18.21
C SER A 468 2.16 7.80 -17.79
N GLY A 469 1.88 7.43 -16.54
CA GLY A 469 0.52 7.25 -16.02
C GLY A 469 -0.04 5.83 -16.14
N THR A 470 0.73 4.87 -16.69
CA THR A 470 0.32 3.45 -16.75
C THR A 470 1.00 2.56 -15.72
N TYR A 471 2.18 2.95 -15.22
CA TYR A 471 2.91 2.25 -14.16
C TYR A 471 2.86 3.06 -12.87
N LEU A 472 2.04 2.63 -11.91
CA LEU A 472 1.66 3.41 -10.72
C LEU A 472 1.78 2.61 -9.41
N PRO A 473 2.88 1.88 -9.14
CA PRO A 473 2.96 0.98 -7.98
C PRO A 473 2.85 1.72 -6.64
N PHE A 474 3.18 3.01 -6.61
CA PHE A 474 3.09 3.88 -5.43
C PHE A 474 2.09 5.03 -5.60
N GLY A 475 1.16 4.90 -6.55
CA GLY A 475 0.20 5.96 -6.88
C GLY A 475 0.77 7.09 -7.74
N ILE A 476 0.11 8.24 -7.75
CA ILE A 476 0.47 9.37 -8.62
C ILE A 476 0.20 10.72 -7.94
N GLY A 477 1.03 11.71 -8.26
CA GLY A 477 0.89 13.10 -7.81
C GLY A 477 1.16 13.29 -6.31
N PRO A 478 0.75 14.41 -5.72
CA PRO A 478 1.10 14.75 -4.33
C PRO A 478 0.61 13.75 -3.27
N ARG A 479 -0.43 12.97 -3.58
CA ARG A 479 -0.97 11.87 -2.73
C ARG A 479 -0.29 10.52 -2.99
N ASN A 480 0.84 10.48 -3.66
CA ASN A 480 1.63 9.27 -3.81
C ASN A 480 2.13 8.72 -2.46
N CYS A 481 2.63 7.50 -2.45
CA CYS A 481 3.21 6.87 -1.26
C CYS A 481 4.42 7.67 -0.75
N ILE A 482 4.35 8.14 0.50
CA ILE A 482 5.45 8.88 1.15
C ILE A 482 6.65 7.96 1.45
N GLY A 483 6.39 6.68 1.70
CA GLY A 483 7.40 5.68 2.07
C GLY A 483 7.97 4.89 0.88
N SER A 484 7.76 5.30 -0.38
CA SER A 484 8.20 4.53 -1.55
C SER A 484 9.70 4.22 -1.54
N ARG A 485 10.54 5.21 -1.18
CA ARG A 485 12.00 5.04 -1.06
C ARG A 485 12.38 4.05 0.04
N PHE A 486 11.69 4.13 1.18
CA PHE A 486 11.91 3.21 2.30
C PHE A 486 11.52 1.78 1.91
N ALA A 487 10.36 1.57 1.33
CA ALA A 487 9.88 0.26 0.89
C ALA A 487 10.82 -0.38 -0.15
N LEU A 488 11.24 0.39 -1.17
CA LEU A 488 12.18 -0.11 -2.19
C LEU A 488 13.55 -0.46 -1.60
N MET A 489 14.05 0.36 -0.67
CA MET A 489 15.28 0.12 0.06
C MET A 489 15.21 -1.18 0.86
N GLU A 490 14.14 -1.37 1.61
CA GLU A 490 13.89 -2.53 2.45
C GLU A 490 13.79 -3.82 1.62
N VAL A 491 12.99 -3.81 0.55
CA VAL A 491 12.82 -4.96 -0.35
C VAL A 491 14.14 -5.34 -1.01
N LYS A 492 14.85 -4.37 -1.59
CA LYS A 492 16.12 -4.62 -2.29
C LYS A 492 17.21 -5.13 -1.35
N ALA A 493 17.31 -4.55 -0.15
CA ALA A 493 18.29 -4.98 0.85
C ALA A 493 18.05 -6.44 1.25
N LEU A 494 16.82 -6.81 1.60
CA LEU A 494 16.54 -8.19 1.99
C LEU A 494 16.83 -9.20 0.87
N ILE A 495 16.41 -8.91 -0.36
CA ILE A 495 16.67 -9.81 -1.50
C ILE A 495 18.18 -9.96 -1.74
N TYR A 496 18.95 -8.88 -1.61
CA TYR A 496 20.41 -8.96 -1.68
C TYR A 496 20.97 -9.92 -0.63
N TYR A 497 20.65 -9.75 0.64
CA TYR A 497 21.16 -10.57 1.71
C TYR A 497 20.71 -12.05 1.61
N MET A 498 19.44 -12.28 1.26
CA MET A 498 18.89 -13.63 1.12
C MET A 498 19.53 -14.38 -0.06
N LEU A 499 19.61 -13.76 -1.25
CA LEU A 499 20.18 -14.40 -2.43
C LEU A 499 21.70 -14.56 -2.38
N MET A 500 22.40 -13.79 -1.55
CA MET A 500 23.83 -14.04 -1.29
C MET A 500 24.05 -15.39 -0.63
N GLU A 501 23.18 -15.82 0.26
CA GLU A 501 23.36 -17.01 1.09
C GLU A 501 22.51 -18.20 0.61
N PHE A 502 21.36 -17.92 0.01
CA PHE A 502 20.39 -18.93 -0.40
C PHE A 502 20.02 -18.84 -1.88
N THR A 503 19.65 -19.99 -2.42
CA THR A 503 18.87 -20.11 -3.64
C THR A 503 17.44 -20.41 -3.26
N PHE A 504 16.49 -19.72 -3.91
CA PHE A 504 15.07 -20.00 -3.76
C PHE A 504 14.68 -21.13 -4.71
N GLU A 505 14.26 -22.27 -4.15
CA GLU A 505 13.94 -23.47 -4.91
C GLU A 505 12.45 -23.82 -4.80
N LYS A 506 11.94 -24.42 -5.87
CA LYS A 506 10.57 -24.93 -5.91
C LYS A 506 10.38 -26.10 -4.95
N THR A 507 9.21 -26.16 -4.36
CA THR A 507 8.76 -27.28 -3.52
C THR A 507 7.54 -27.94 -4.15
N PRO A 508 7.10 -29.10 -3.69
CA PRO A 508 5.84 -29.71 -4.11
C PRO A 508 4.61 -28.81 -3.85
N ASN A 509 4.72 -27.86 -2.91
CA ASN A 509 3.66 -26.93 -2.55
C ASN A 509 3.73 -25.61 -3.33
N THR A 510 4.75 -25.38 -4.15
CA THR A 510 4.85 -24.19 -5.01
C THR A 510 3.74 -24.21 -6.04
N GLN A 511 2.80 -23.27 -5.93
CA GLN A 511 1.64 -23.18 -6.82
C GLN A 511 2.01 -22.52 -8.17
N ILE A 512 1.82 -23.23 -9.28
CA ILE A 512 2.05 -22.73 -10.64
C ILE A 512 0.85 -23.14 -11.52
N PRO A 513 0.09 -22.20 -12.13
CA PRO A 513 0.17 -20.75 -11.94
C PRO A 513 -0.32 -20.33 -10.53
N LEU A 514 0.20 -19.21 -10.05
CA LEU A 514 -0.22 -18.64 -8.77
C LEU A 514 -1.69 -18.17 -8.84
N ARG A 515 -2.46 -18.45 -7.80
CA ARG A 515 -3.85 -18.02 -7.68
C ARG A 515 -4.06 -17.14 -6.46
N LEU A 516 -4.78 -16.05 -6.66
CA LEU A 516 -5.10 -15.13 -5.59
C LEU A 516 -6.24 -15.64 -4.71
N ALA A 517 -6.14 -15.37 -3.43
CA ALA A 517 -7.22 -15.62 -2.48
C ALA A 517 -8.42 -14.70 -2.77
N LYS A 518 -9.62 -15.25 -2.63
CA LYS A 518 -10.88 -14.53 -2.84
C LYS A 518 -11.21 -13.69 -1.63
N GLN A 519 -10.63 -12.49 -1.55
CA GLN A 519 -10.77 -11.57 -0.44
C GLN A 519 -11.12 -10.15 -0.90
N MET A 520 -11.70 -9.37 0.01
CA MET A 520 -12.20 -8.00 -0.27
C MET A 520 -11.14 -6.92 -0.12
N VAL A 521 -10.08 -7.16 0.64
CA VAL A 521 -9.07 -6.16 0.97
C VAL A 521 -7.69 -6.80 0.86
N GLY A 522 -6.75 -6.06 0.26
CA GLY A 522 -5.38 -6.53 0.06
C GLY A 522 -5.24 -7.60 -1.03
N ILE A 523 -4.06 -8.16 -1.12
CA ILE A 523 -3.70 -9.24 -2.05
C ILE A 523 -2.99 -10.35 -1.27
N SER A 524 -3.46 -11.57 -1.41
CA SER A 524 -2.80 -12.78 -0.89
C SER A 524 -3.05 -13.96 -1.81
N THR A 525 -2.40 -15.06 -1.56
CA THR A 525 -2.51 -16.27 -2.37
C THR A 525 -3.48 -17.28 -1.75
N GLU A 526 -4.11 -18.10 -2.58
CA GLU A 526 -5.11 -19.08 -2.15
C GLU A 526 -4.53 -20.16 -1.23
N LYS A 527 -3.29 -20.60 -1.51
CA LYS A 527 -2.64 -21.71 -0.80
C LYS A 527 -1.34 -21.33 -0.06
N GLY A 528 -1.01 -20.03 0.02
CA GLY A 528 0.32 -19.59 0.45
C GLY A 528 1.36 -19.63 -0.68
N VAL A 529 2.51 -19.06 -0.42
CA VAL A 529 3.71 -19.15 -1.27
C VAL A 529 4.78 -19.93 -0.53
N PHE A 530 5.10 -21.11 -1.02
CA PHE A 530 6.08 -22.00 -0.41
C PHE A 530 7.37 -22.02 -1.22
N VAL A 531 8.49 -21.79 -0.53
CA VAL A 531 9.84 -21.76 -1.10
C VAL A 531 10.79 -22.50 -0.18
N GLU A 532 11.71 -23.29 -0.76
CA GLU A 532 12.83 -23.88 -0.04
C GLU A 532 14.04 -22.95 -0.09
N PHE A 533 14.63 -22.65 1.05
CA PHE A 533 15.89 -21.92 1.15
C PHE A 533 17.06 -22.91 1.10
N ARG A 534 17.67 -23.00 -0.07
CA ARG A 534 18.84 -23.88 -0.27
C ARG A 534 20.14 -23.08 -0.13
N PRO A 535 21.01 -23.39 0.83
CA PRO A 535 22.28 -22.70 0.96
C PRO A 535 23.11 -22.76 -0.32
N ARG A 536 23.67 -21.63 -0.72
CA ARG A 536 24.64 -21.60 -1.83
C ARG A 536 25.95 -22.24 -1.37
N LYS A 537 26.54 -23.07 -2.22
CA LYS A 537 27.90 -23.56 -2.00
C LYS A 537 28.84 -22.37 -2.09
N GLN A 538 29.57 -22.10 -1.03
CA GLN A 538 30.65 -21.11 -1.00
C GLN A 538 31.78 -21.51 -1.93
#